data_dd969131b9d420f8a2734ea8bacebf69
#
_entry.id   dd969131b9d420f8a2734ea8bacebf69
#
_cell.length_a   1.000
_cell.length_b   1.000
_cell.length_c   1.000
_cell.angle_alpha   90.00
_cell.angle_beta   90.00
_cell.angle_gamma   90.00
#
_symmetry.space_group_name_H-M   'P 1'
#
loop_
_entity.id
_entity.type
_entity.pdbx_description
1 polymer ?
#
loop_
_entity_poly.entity_id
_entity_poly.type
_entity_poly.pdbx_seq_one_letter_code
_entity_poly.pdbx_strand_id
1 'polypeptide(L)'
;MRKLLAIGIFLVGGAAGTTAFVWPDRPVSQAATGAARVARYEYVAGVGRLSVYDIANRSLVGRYALPESGKIRGIGASAATGMLYVSYGGFPTGVGHLLEFSLYRRKVVYDRGYRFGIDSFDISHDGRLIFMPTGENTSGSTWHVLAASTGRVVGAIAAGRAPHDTAVGASGQHVFLGGAADRYLYEAGTSRPWKVMGRMGPLTPGGSSGIRPFTIDAQDRFAFTTSTRYLGFQVSDVQTGRVLYTVPVPGFNVPSTFRGIPSHGIALSPDQRYLWVADRPNRAVHEFSISGLPHRAPAMIATVHISGRHLGWLNTSRDGRYLFAGDAGNVIDTQTRTTVVRIGALVDSRYNIEIDWAGPRVCAAYPRASLGYLHVASQCGAPVR
;
A
#
# COMPACT_ATOMS: atom_id res chain seq x y z
N MET A 1 -70.35 27.01 24.19
CA MET A 1 -70.05 25.77 23.49
C MET A 1 -68.70 25.92 22.79
N ARG A 2 -67.60 25.45 23.38
CA ARG A 2 -66.25 25.48 22.80
C ARG A 2 -65.86 24.04 22.50
N LYS A 3 -65.64 23.74 21.21
CA LYS A 3 -65.12 22.45 20.74
C LYS A 3 -63.61 22.47 20.88
N LEU A 4 -63.06 21.56 21.67
CA LEU A 4 -61.64 21.27 21.74
C LEU A 4 -61.26 20.37 20.54
N LEU A 5 -60.26 20.83 19.80
CA LEU A 5 -59.61 20.02 18.74
C LEU A 5 -58.40 19.35 19.37
N ALA A 6 -58.36 18.04 19.42
CA ALA A 6 -57.21 17.25 19.84
C ALA A 6 -56.30 17.06 18.64
N ILE A 7 -55.04 17.55 18.75
CA ILE A 7 -53.97 17.30 17.77
C ILE A 7 -53.24 16.05 18.23
N GLY A 8 -53.37 14.97 17.48
CA GLY A 8 -52.61 13.74 17.64
C GLY A 8 -51.22 13.93 17.04
N ILE A 9 -50.17 13.87 17.87
CA ILE A 9 -48.78 13.81 17.43
C ILE A 9 -48.45 12.34 17.16
N PHE A 10 -48.25 12.00 15.91
CA PHE A 10 -47.66 10.71 15.53
C PHE A 10 -46.14 10.82 15.66
N LEU A 11 -45.57 10.19 16.67
CA LEU A 11 -44.12 9.91 16.77
C LEU A 11 -43.82 8.69 15.91
N VAL A 12 -43.23 8.93 14.74
CA VAL A 12 -42.61 7.87 13.93
C VAL A 12 -41.24 7.61 14.51
N GLY A 13 -41.15 6.61 15.36
CA GLY A 13 -39.88 6.08 15.86
C GLY A 13 -39.20 5.28 14.75
N GLY A 14 -38.27 5.90 14.03
CA GLY A 14 -37.35 5.20 13.15
C GLY A 14 -36.29 4.46 13.96
N ALA A 15 -36.49 3.17 14.21
CA ALA A 15 -35.44 2.30 14.70
C ALA A 15 -34.40 2.11 13.60
N ALA A 16 -33.26 2.77 13.73
CA ALA A 16 -32.07 2.47 12.93
C ALA A 16 -31.57 1.07 13.34
N GLY A 17 -32.01 0.08 12.59
CA GLY A 17 -31.54 -1.28 12.73
C GLY A 17 -30.06 -1.33 12.33
N THR A 18 -29.17 -1.35 13.31
CA THR A 18 -27.78 -1.78 13.14
C THR A 18 -27.82 -3.27 12.87
N THR A 19 -27.88 -3.65 11.60
CA THR A 19 -27.59 -5.03 11.19
C THR A 19 -26.12 -5.27 11.45
N ALA A 20 -25.80 -5.82 12.63
CA ALA A 20 -24.54 -6.46 12.87
C ALA A 20 -24.45 -7.65 11.89
N PHE A 21 -23.65 -7.51 10.86
CA PHE A 21 -23.37 -8.59 9.94
C PHE A 21 -22.58 -9.65 10.72
N VAL A 22 -23.27 -10.72 11.10
CA VAL A 22 -22.65 -11.87 11.75
C VAL A 22 -21.90 -12.64 10.66
N TRP A 23 -20.59 -12.73 10.80
CA TRP A 23 -19.78 -13.68 10.05
C TRP A 23 -20.40 -15.07 10.29
N PRO A 24 -20.62 -15.90 9.26
CA PRO A 24 -21.20 -17.20 9.49
C PRO A 24 -20.29 -18.05 10.37
N ASP A 25 -20.66 -18.18 11.65
CA ASP A 25 -20.15 -19.23 12.54
C ASP A 25 -20.66 -20.59 12.03
N ARG A 26 -20.16 -21.03 10.90
CA ARG A 26 -20.30 -22.43 10.52
C ARG A 26 -19.12 -23.19 11.09
N PRO A 27 -19.34 -24.13 12.00
CA PRO A 27 -18.32 -25.10 12.35
C PRO A 27 -17.94 -25.82 11.05
N VAL A 28 -16.67 -25.74 10.69
CA VAL A 28 -16.12 -26.50 9.57
C VAL A 28 -16.32 -27.96 9.92
N SER A 29 -17.23 -28.67 9.23
CA SER A 29 -17.37 -30.09 9.35
C SER A 29 -16.02 -30.73 9.06
N GLN A 30 -15.51 -31.52 10.00
CA GLN A 30 -14.37 -32.38 9.78
C GLN A 30 -14.73 -33.37 8.67
N ALA A 31 -14.18 -33.16 7.47
CA ALA A 31 -13.94 -34.25 6.52
C ALA A 31 -13.06 -33.74 5.39
N ALA A 32 -12.09 -34.54 5.06
CA ALA A 32 -11.17 -34.52 3.92
C ALA A 32 -9.79 -33.94 4.21
N THR A 33 -8.82 -34.80 4.12
CA THR A 33 -7.38 -34.61 3.93
C THR A 33 -7.04 -33.87 2.60
N GLY A 34 -7.68 -32.73 2.37
CA GLY A 34 -7.39 -31.80 1.29
C GLY A 34 -6.75 -30.55 1.87
N ALA A 35 -5.79 -29.97 1.18
CA ALA A 35 -5.18 -28.70 1.55
C ALA A 35 -6.27 -27.67 1.86
N ALA A 36 -6.20 -27.02 3.03
CA ALA A 36 -7.20 -26.05 3.47
C ALA A 36 -7.34 -24.96 2.37
N ARG A 37 -8.59 -24.74 1.94
CA ARG A 37 -8.88 -23.72 0.93
C ARG A 37 -8.43 -22.35 1.45
N VAL A 38 -7.57 -21.69 0.71
CA VAL A 38 -7.10 -20.34 1.04
C VAL A 38 -8.19 -19.34 0.65
N ALA A 39 -8.66 -18.57 1.62
CA ALA A 39 -9.52 -17.42 1.39
C ALA A 39 -8.66 -16.15 1.27
N ARG A 40 -8.92 -15.34 0.26
CA ARG A 40 -8.12 -14.18 -0.11
C ARG A 40 -8.94 -12.91 -0.01
N TYR A 41 -8.45 -11.96 0.77
CA TYR A 41 -9.19 -10.73 1.05
C TYR A 41 -8.35 -9.50 0.82
N GLU A 42 -8.94 -8.51 0.15
CA GLU A 42 -8.36 -7.17 0.01
C GLU A 42 -8.87 -6.27 1.12
N TYR A 43 -7.96 -5.76 1.93
CA TYR A 43 -8.22 -4.84 3.03
C TYR A 43 -7.96 -3.41 2.57
N VAL A 44 -8.96 -2.57 2.63
CA VAL A 44 -8.90 -1.16 2.19
C VAL A 44 -9.09 -0.26 3.39
N ALA A 45 -8.06 0.52 3.73
CA ALA A 45 -8.12 1.51 4.80
C ALA A 45 -8.67 2.84 4.25
N GLY A 46 -9.75 3.30 4.82
CA GLY A 46 -10.35 4.62 4.59
C GLY A 46 -10.54 5.37 5.89
N VAL A 47 -10.91 6.66 5.81
CA VAL A 47 -11.21 7.48 6.99
C VAL A 47 -12.33 6.82 7.80
N GLY A 48 -12.06 6.56 9.07
CA GLY A 48 -13.02 5.96 10.02
C GLY A 48 -13.36 4.49 9.77
N ARG A 49 -12.76 3.81 8.79
CA ARG A 49 -13.16 2.44 8.43
C ARG A 49 -12.04 1.60 7.80
N LEU A 50 -12.10 0.32 8.06
CA LEU A 50 -11.37 -0.73 7.33
C LEU A 50 -12.40 -1.61 6.62
N SER A 51 -12.38 -1.64 5.30
CA SER A 51 -13.29 -2.44 4.47
C SER A 51 -12.57 -3.68 3.95
N VAL A 52 -13.25 -4.83 3.94
CA VAL A 52 -12.69 -6.12 3.54
C VAL A 52 -13.50 -6.69 2.38
N TYR A 53 -12.82 -6.98 1.29
CA TYR A 53 -13.42 -7.55 0.09
C TYR A 53 -12.89 -8.95 -0.17
N ASP A 54 -13.77 -9.88 -0.48
CA ASP A 54 -13.40 -11.18 -1.05
C ASP A 54 -12.91 -10.97 -2.48
N ILE A 55 -11.65 -11.34 -2.75
CA ILE A 55 -11.02 -11.13 -4.06
C ILE A 55 -11.66 -12.01 -5.13
N ALA A 56 -12.01 -13.26 -4.80
CA ALA A 56 -12.60 -14.20 -5.76
C ALA A 56 -13.99 -13.75 -6.23
N ASN A 57 -14.82 -13.29 -5.28
CA ASN A 57 -16.19 -12.84 -5.56
C ASN A 57 -16.29 -11.34 -5.82
N ARG A 58 -15.23 -10.59 -5.57
CA ARG A 58 -15.15 -9.12 -5.72
C ARG A 58 -16.24 -8.40 -4.93
N SER A 59 -16.60 -8.93 -3.78
CA SER A 59 -17.71 -8.47 -2.95
C SER A 59 -17.23 -8.04 -1.57
N LEU A 60 -17.88 -7.03 -0.99
CA LEU A 60 -17.65 -6.58 0.36
C LEU A 60 -18.12 -7.65 1.35
N VAL A 61 -17.22 -8.12 2.23
CA VAL A 61 -17.50 -9.16 3.23
C VAL A 61 -17.31 -8.70 4.67
N GLY A 62 -16.76 -7.51 4.90
CA GLY A 62 -16.59 -6.97 6.24
C GLY A 62 -16.33 -5.47 6.26
N ARG A 63 -16.71 -4.84 7.37
CA ARG A 63 -16.36 -3.46 7.71
C ARG A 63 -16.05 -3.37 9.19
N TYR A 64 -14.95 -2.71 9.52
CA TYR A 64 -14.57 -2.44 10.90
C TYR A 64 -14.42 -0.94 11.10
N ALA A 65 -14.94 -0.43 12.20
CA ALA A 65 -14.71 0.96 12.57
C ALA A 65 -13.25 1.15 12.96
N LEU A 66 -12.64 2.20 12.44
CA LEU A 66 -11.37 2.71 12.93
C LEU A 66 -11.65 4.00 13.71
N PRO A 67 -10.76 4.43 14.61
CA PRO A 67 -10.83 5.76 15.19
C PRO A 67 -10.98 6.81 14.07
N GLU A 68 -11.73 7.87 14.33
CA GLU A 68 -11.86 8.95 13.36
C GLU A 68 -10.47 9.45 13.03
N SER A 69 -10.09 9.20 11.79
CA SER A 69 -8.73 9.38 11.34
C SER A 69 -8.67 10.48 10.29
N GLY A 70 -7.64 11.23 10.32
CA GLY A 70 -7.27 12.10 9.22
C GLY A 70 -6.92 11.29 7.96
N LYS A 71 -6.27 11.93 7.02
CA LYS A 71 -5.85 11.28 5.78
C LYS A 71 -4.97 10.05 6.06
N ILE A 72 -5.34 8.91 5.49
CA ILE A 72 -4.52 7.69 5.54
C ILE A 72 -3.22 7.93 4.79
N ARG A 73 -2.10 7.43 5.33
CA ARG A 73 -0.74 7.62 4.82
C ARG A 73 -0.02 6.30 4.49
N GLY A 74 -0.44 5.19 5.10
CA GLY A 74 0.11 3.88 4.85
C GLY A 74 -0.75 2.77 5.41
N ILE A 75 -0.60 1.58 4.85
CA ILE A 75 -1.17 0.33 5.34
C ILE A 75 -0.14 -0.78 5.18
N GLY A 76 -0.08 -1.68 6.14
CA GLY A 76 0.76 -2.87 6.09
C GLY A 76 0.25 -3.94 7.03
N ALA A 77 0.61 -5.19 6.78
CA ALA A 77 0.25 -6.30 7.67
C ALA A 77 1.39 -7.31 7.80
N SER A 78 1.40 -8.02 8.91
CA SER A 78 2.33 -9.11 9.18
C SER A 78 1.56 -10.40 9.43
N ALA A 79 1.77 -11.41 8.59
CA ALA A 79 1.24 -12.75 8.80
C ALA A 79 1.89 -13.42 10.03
N ALA A 80 3.13 -13.08 10.35
CA ALA A 80 3.84 -13.64 11.50
C ALA A 80 3.18 -13.27 12.84
N THR A 81 2.61 -12.05 12.92
CA THR A 81 1.96 -11.56 14.14
C THR A 81 0.43 -11.53 14.06
N GLY A 82 -0.15 -11.63 12.86
CA GLY A 82 -1.60 -11.48 12.63
C GLY A 82 -2.10 -10.07 12.90
N MET A 83 -1.23 -9.08 12.68
CA MET A 83 -1.55 -7.66 12.89
C MET A 83 -1.54 -6.88 11.58
N LEU A 84 -2.46 -5.92 11.49
CA LEU A 84 -2.53 -4.92 10.44
C LEU A 84 -2.26 -3.55 11.05
N TYR A 85 -1.52 -2.72 10.34
CA TYR A 85 -1.15 -1.37 10.77
C TYR A 85 -1.63 -0.34 9.77
N VAL A 86 -2.08 0.80 10.27
CA VAL A 86 -2.50 1.96 9.45
C VAL A 86 -1.84 3.21 10.01
N SER A 87 -1.09 3.93 9.16
CA SER A 87 -0.62 5.27 9.48
C SER A 87 -1.58 6.31 8.92
N TYR A 88 -1.89 7.36 9.70
CA TYR A 88 -2.86 8.38 9.31
C TYR A 88 -2.63 9.74 10.00
N GLY A 89 -3.25 10.79 9.49
CA GLY A 89 -3.10 12.14 10.00
C GLY A 89 -1.78 12.81 9.63
N GLY A 90 -1.35 13.79 10.40
CA GLY A 90 -0.05 14.47 10.23
C GLY A 90 0.10 15.31 8.95
N PHE A 91 -0.94 15.50 8.15
CA PHE A 91 -0.87 16.24 6.89
C PHE A 91 -1.90 17.39 6.86
N PRO A 92 -1.49 18.59 6.46
CA PRO A 92 -0.14 19.07 6.11
C PRO A 92 0.73 19.30 7.35
N THR A 93 0.14 19.47 8.51
CA THR A 93 0.76 19.66 9.83
C THR A 93 -0.09 18.99 10.88
N GLY A 94 0.52 18.61 12.00
CA GLY A 94 -0.19 18.03 13.14
C GLY A 94 0.38 16.70 13.60
N VAL A 95 -0.36 16.04 14.48
CA VAL A 95 0.01 14.73 15.02
C VAL A 95 -0.33 13.65 14.00
N GLY A 96 0.67 12.86 13.63
CA GLY A 96 0.47 11.65 12.88
C GLY A 96 0.23 10.47 13.80
N HIS A 97 -0.50 9.47 13.36
CA HIS A 97 -0.87 8.31 14.15
C HIS A 97 -0.44 7.00 13.49
N LEU A 98 -0.12 6.02 14.30
CA LEU A 98 -0.03 4.62 13.91
C LEU A 98 -1.03 3.82 14.73
N LEU A 99 -1.92 3.13 14.02
CA LEU A 99 -2.93 2.25 14.58
C LEU A 99 -2.51 0.81 14.34
N GLU A 100 -2.62 -0.05 15.37
CA GLU A 100 -2.53 -1.50 15.25
C GLU A 100 -3.92 -2.12 15.35
N PHE A 101 -4.25 -2.98 14.39
CA PHE A 101 -5.50 -3.73 14.34
C PHE A 101 -5.22 -5.23 14.38
N SER A 102 -5.80 -5.94 15.34
CA SER A 102 -5.69 -7.40 15.40
C SER A 102 -6.63 -8.05 14.39
N LEU A 103 -6.07 -8.76 13.42
CA LEU A 103 -6.83 -9.51 12.42
C LEU A 103 -7.67 -10.62 13.08
N TYR A 104 -7.14 -11.27 14.12
CA TYR A 104 -7.84 -12.35 14.84
C TYR A 104 -8.98 -11.82 15.74
N ARG A 105 -8.72 -10.74 16.49
CA ARG A 105 -9.70 -10.13 17.41
C ARG A 105 -10.64 -9.16 16.69
N ARG A 106 -10.31 -8.75 15.46
CA ARG A 106 -11.07 -7.79 14.63
C ARG A 106 -11.32 -6.46 15.34
N LYS A 107 -10.29 -5.98 16.04
CA LYS A 107 -10.37 -4.72 16.81
C LYS A 107 -9.04 -4.02 16.87
N VAL A 108 -9.11 -2.72 17.09
CA VAL A 108 -7.95 -1.88 17.37
C VAL A 108 -7.30 -2.32 18.68
N VAL A 109 -5.98 -2.47 18.66
CA VAL A 109 -5.15 -2.84 19.82
C VAL A 109 -4.58 -1.59 20.45
N TYR A 110 -3.99 -0.71 19.64
CA TYR A 110 -3.59 0.63 20.04
C TYR A 110 -3.77 1.63 18.90
N ASP A 111 -3.81 2.91 19.26
CA ASP A 111 -3.72 4.06 18.37
C ASP A 111 -2.76 5.07 19.02
N ARG A 112 -1.60 5.29 18.39
CA ARG A 112 -0.55 6.08 18.97
C ARG A 112 -0.20 7.30 18.12
N GLY A 113 -0.23 8.48 18.76
CA GLY A 113 0.13 9.75 18.13
C GLY A 113 1.63 10.05 18.19
N TYR A 114 2.14 10.67 17.12
CA TYR A 114 3.54 11.10 16.99
C TYR A 114 3.60 12.55 16.51
N ARG A 115 4.32 13.39 17.24
CA ARG A 115 4.52 14.80 16.89
C ARG A 115 5.57 14.99 15.79
N PHE A 116 6.38 13.99 15.50
CA PHE A 116 7.35 14.04 14.43
C PHE A 116 6.75 13.76 13.04
N GLY A 117 5.47 13.48 12.95
CA GLY A 117 4.79 13.13 11.71
C GLY A 117 4.85 11.63 11.39
N ILE A 118 4.19 11.24 10.31
CA ILE A 118 4.19 9.87 9.79
C ILE A 118 4.02 9.90 8.27
N ASP A 119 4.38 8.81 7.60
CA ASP A 119 4.04 8.58 6.19
C ASP A 119 3.96 7.07 5.87
N SER A 120 4.30 6.68 4.65
CA SER A 120 4.25 5.31 4.16
C SER A 120 5.40 4.47 4.74
N PHE A 121 5.04 3.60 5.65
CA PHE A 121 5.96 2.73 6.38
C PHE A 121 6.05 1.34 5.77
N ASP A 122 7.04 0.56 6.22
CA ASP A 122 7.10 -0.89 6.02
C ASP A 122 7.49 -1.61 7.32
N ILE A 123 7.27 -2.93 7.33
CA ILE A 123 7.37 -3.81 8.51
C ILE A 123 8.51 -4.81 8.29
N SER A 124 9.32 -5.07 9.32
CA SER A 124 10.33 -6.14 9.28
C SER A 124 9.69 -7.52 9.07
N HIS A 125 10.43 -8.46 8.50
CA HIS A 125 9.93 -9.81 8.16
C HIS A 125 9.32 -10.55 9.34
N ASP A 126 9.89 -10.36 10.53
CA ASP A 126 9.39 -10.98 11.77
C ASP A 126 8.19 -10.24 12.38
N GLY A 127 7.77 -9.14 11.79
CA GLY A 127 6.67 -8.30 12.26
C GLY A 127 6.96 -7.51 13.53
N ARG A 128 8.23 -7.39 13.96
CA ARG A 128 8.58 -6.77 15.24
C ARG A 128 8.92 -5.29 15.13
N LEU A 129 9.39 -4.84 13.97
CA LEU A 129 9.81 -3.46 13.74
C LEU A 129 8.99 -2.83 12.62
N ILE A 130 8.73 -1.53 12.76
CA ILE A 130 8.14 -0.69 11.73
C ILE A 130 9.13 0.44 11.45
N PHE A 131 9.45 0.65 10.17
CA PHE A 131 10.30 1.74 9.70
C PHE A 131 9.40 2.88 9.21
N MET A 132 9.25 3.90 10.04
CA MET A 132 8.28 4.98 9.88
C MET A 132 8.94 6.29 9.46
N PRO A 133 8.68 6.78 8.24
CA PRO A 133 9.16 8.10 7.81
C PRO A 133 8.41 9.22 8.55
N THR A 134 9.08 10.36 8.74
CA THR A 134 8.49 11.52 9.43
C THR A 134 7.51 12.33 8.58
N GLY A 135 7.40 12.03 7.29
CA GLY A 135 6.43 12.65 6.37
C GLY A 135 7.05 13.61 5.36
N GLU A 136 6.46 13.60 4.17
CA GLU A 136 6.91 14.36 3.00
C GLU A 136 6.86 15.90 3.17
N ASN A 137 6.11 16.39 4.14
CA ASN A 137 5.94 17.82 4.40
C ASN A 137 6.74 18.31 5.62
N THR A 138 7.65 17.49 6.12
CA THR A 138 8.56 17.88 7.20
C THR A 138 9.90 18.33 6.63
N SER A 139 10.61 19.17 7.37
CA SER A 139 12.02 19.51 7.08
C SER A 139 13.00 18.43 7.53
N GLY A 140 12.50 17.36 8.15
CA GLY A 140 13.30 16.29 8.73
C GLY A 140 13.97 15.40 7.67
N SER A 141 14.88 14.56 8.18
CA SER A 141 15.60 13.54 7.41
C SER A 141 15.64 12.21 8.17
N THR A 142 14.59 11.90 8.93
CA THR A 142 14.62 10.79 9.87
C THR A 142 13.50 9.79 9.58
N TRP A 143 13.85 8.52 9.56
CA TRP A 143 12.94 7.38 9.70
C TRP A 143 13.04 6.86 11.13
N HIS A 144 11.96 6.87 11.87
CA HIS A 144 11.92 6.26 13.20
C HIS A 144 11.72 4.75 13.09
N VAL A 145 12.47 4.01 13.89
CA VAL A 145 12.26 2.57 14.06
C VAL A 145 11.37 2.37 15.27
N LEU A 146 10.20 1.77 15.05
CA LEU A 146 9.20 1.54 16.08
C LEU A 146 9.15 0.06 16.45
N ALA A 147 8.96 -0.24 17.73
CA ALA A 147 8.54 -1.57 18.16
C ALA A 147 7.07 -1.76 17.75
N ALA A 148 6.79 -2.69 16.84
CA ALA A 148 5.48 -2.86 16.24
C ALA A 148 4.38 -3.12 17.28
N SER A 149 4.65 -3.97 18.28
CA SER A 149 3.68 -4.35 19.32
C SER A 149 3.27 -3.22 20.29
N THR A 150 3.98 -2.09 20.29
CA THR A 150 3.70 -0.98 21.22
C THR A 150 3.69 0.38 20.57
N GLY A 151 4.14 0.48 19.32
CA GLY A 151 4.35 1.74 18.61
C GLY A 151 5.44 2.63 19.25
N ARG A 152 6.25 2.14 20.20
CA ARG A 152 7.32 2.94 20.83
C ARG A 152 8.50 3.09 19.91
N VAL A 153 9.08 4.29 19.85
CA VAL A 153 10.35 4.53 19.15
C VAL A 153 11.47 3.78 19.87
N VAL A 154 12.21 2.96 19.13
CA VAL A 154 13.34 2.17 19.63
C VAL A 154 14.66 2.54 18.94
N GLY A 155 14.58 3.34 17.88
CA GLY A 155 15.72 3.83 17.12
C GLY A 155 15.32 4.79 16.01
N ALA A 156 16.32 5.22 15.24
CA ALA A 156 16.12 6.10 14.10
C ALA A 156 17.21 5.88 13.04
N ILE A 157 16.89 6.20 11.81
CA ILE A 157 17.79 6.21 10.66
C ILE A 157 17.77 7.62 10.07
N ALA A 158 18.91 8.29 10.04
CA ALA A 158 19.06 9.56 9.32
C ALA A 158 19.37 9.28 7.85
N ALA A 159 18.51 9.74 6.95
CA ALA A 159 18.64 9.57 5.50
C ALA A 159 18.14 10.82 4.74
N GLY A 160 17.61 10.66 3.54
CA GLY A 160 17.19 11.76 2.67
C GLY A 160 16.12 12.68 3.24
N ARG A 161 15.98 13.87 2.63
CA ARG A 161 15.08 14.93 3.08
C ARG A 161 13.61 14.63 2.74
N ALA A 162 12.70 15.13 3.60
CA ALA A 162 11.26 14.93 3.50
C ALA A 162 10.92 13.43 3.40
N PRO A 163 11.15 12.65 4.46
CA PRO A 163 10.92 11.20 4.49
C PRO A 163 9.50 10.86 4.06
N HIS A 164 9.37 9.99 3.05
CA HIS A 164 8.07 9.76 2.42
C HIS A 164 7.69 8.29 2.32
N ASP A 165 8.53 7.48 1.70
CA ASP A 165 8.21 6.08 1.38
C ASP A 165 9.32 5.14 1.84
N THR A 166 8.93 3.92 2.21
CA THR A 166 9.79 2.93 2.84
C THR A 166 9.51 1.55 2.24
N ALA A 167 10.54 0.75 2.01
CA ALA A 167 10.39 -0.67 1.65
C ALA A 167 11.48 -1.50 2.33
N VAL A 168 11.10 -2.54 3.04
CA VAL A 168 12.02 -3.59 3.48
C VAL A 168 12.26 -4.53 2.31
N GLY A 169 13.52 -4.82 1.99
CA GLY A 169 13.89 -5.71 0.91
C GLY A 169 13.49 -7.16 1.18
N ALA A 170 13.47 -7.96 0.13
CA ALA A 170 13.06 -9.37 0.20
C ALA A 170 14.01 -10.22 1.07
N SER A 171 15.28 -9.84 1.18
CA SER A 171 16.24 -10.47 2.11
C SER A 171 15.91 -10.22 3.58
N GLY A 172 15.15 -9.17 3.90
CA GLY A 172 14.88 -8.71 5.26
C GLY A 172 16.05 -8.03 5.96
N GLN A 173 17.20 -7.94 5.30
CA GLN A 173 18.40 -7.34 5.87
C GLN A 173 18.50 -5.85 5.62
N HIS A 174 17.83 -5.36 4.59
CA HIS A 174 17.91 -3.99 4.11
C HIS A 174 16.54 -3.32 4.12
N VAL A 175 16.55 -2.01 4.38
CA VAL A 175 15.39 -1.14 4.24
C VAL A 175 15.75 0.01 3.32
N PHE A 176 14.88 0.29 2.36
CA PHE A 176 15.02 1.34 1.36
C PHE A 176 14.16 2.54 1.76
N LEU A 177 14.74 3.74 1.64
CA LEU A 177 14.24 4.97 2.24
C LEU A 177 14.18 6.09 1.19
N GLY A 178 12.97 6.47 0.77
CA GLY A 178 12.72 7.45 -0.28
C GLY A 178 12.20 8.77 0.27
N GLY A 179 12.93 9.87 0.02
CA GLY A 179 12.57 11.21 0.45
C GLY A 179 11.93 12.05 -0.66
N ALA A 180 10.79 12.69 -0.38
CA ALA A 180 10.04 13.48 -1.35
C ALA A 180 10.75 14.78 -1.81
N ALA A 181 11.79 15.20 -1.12
CA ALA A 181 12.65 16.34 -1.48
C ALA A 181 14.12 15.92 -1.70
N ASP A 182 14.35 14.63 -1.95
CA ASP A 182 15.67 14.08 -2.21
C ASP A 182 15.80 13.52 -3.63
N ARG A 183 17.02 13.34 -4.07
CA ARG A 183 17.38 12.75 -5.36
C ARG A 183 18.10 11.40 -5.23
N TYR A 184 18.16 10.85 -4.03
CA TYR A 184 18.76 9.55 -3.77
C TYR A 184 17.76 8.67 -3.03
N LEU A 185 17.65 7.42 -3.45
CA LEU A 185 17.03 6.37 -2.66
C LEU A 185 18.13 5.78 -1.78
N TYR A 186 17.93 5.78 -0.48
CA TYR A 186 18.91 5.29 0.48
C TYR A 186 18.63 3.85 0.86
N GLU A 187 19.69 3.12 1.17
CA GLU A 187 19.66 1.77 1.69
C GLU A 187 20.26 1.79 3.10
N ALA A 188 19.58 1.14 4.05
CA ALA A 188 20.02 1.02 5.43
C ALA A 188 19.83 -0.40 5.96
N GLY A 189 20.51 -0.76 7.03
CA GLY A 189 20.30 -2.05 7.71
C GLY A 189 18.98 -2.09 8.49
N THR A 190 18.32 -3.23 8.51
CA THR A 190 17.12 -3.46 9.33
C THR A 190 17.43 -3.78 10.79
N SER A 191 18.68 -4.09 11.13
CA SER A 191 19.17 -4.37 12.48
C SER A 191 20.09 -3.25 12.99
N ARG A 192 20.35 -3.25 14.31
CA ARG A 192 21.28 -2.30 14.96
C ARG A 192 22.73 -2.49 14.49
N PRO A 193 23.53 -1.42 14.37
CA PRO A 193 23.12 -0.01 14.46
C PRO A 193 22.44 0.43 13.18
N TRP A 194 21.19 0.82 13.24
CA TRP A 194 20.43 1.27 12.07
C TRP A 194 21.09 2.49 11.41
N LYS A 195 21.79 2.27 10.32
CA LYS A 195 22.52 3.32 9.59
C LYS A 195 22.42 3.10 8.10
N VAL A 196 22.55 4.20 7.36
CA VAL A 196 22.66 4.16 5.88
C VAL A 196 23.95 3.43 5.50
N MET A 197 23.83 2.52 4.55
CA MET A 197 24.92 1.69 4.00
C MET A 197 25.20 2.02 2.54
N GLY A 198 24.19 2.47 1.78
CA GLY A 198 24.29 2.77 0.37
C GLY A 198 23.23 3.78 -0.08
N ARG A 199 23.33 4.19 -1.35
CA ARG A 199 22.34 5.02 -2.01
C ARG A 199 22.34 4.80 -3.52
N MET A 200 21.16 4.93 -4.14
CA MET A 200 20.97 4.86 -5.58
C MET A 200 20.63 6.24 -6.15
N GLY A 201 21.25 6.57 -7.28
CA GLY A 201 20.98 7.84 -7.96
C GLY A 201 22.25 8.56 -8.45
N PRO A 202 22.13 9.85 -8.90
CA PRO A 202 20.99 10.74 -8.66
C PRO A 202 19.75 10.42 -9.50
N LEU A 203 18.59 10.41 -8.85
CA LEU A 203 17.28 10.13 -9.44
C LEU A 203 16.61 11.45 -9.86
N THR A 204 17.00 11.96 -11.03
CA THR A 204 16.59 13.28 -11.51
C THR A 204 16.07 13.24 -12.95
N PRO A 205 15.06 12.40 -13.27
CA PRO A 205 14.56 12.30 -14.64
C PRO A 205 13.98 13.63 -15.10
N GLY A 206 14.40 14.10 -16.29
CA GLY A 206 13.93 15.40 -16.83
C GLY A 206 14.22 16.60 -15.91
N GLY A 207 15.27 16.54 -15.07
CA GLY A 207 15.57 17.59 -14.08
C GLY A 207 14.67 17.56 -12.83
N SER A 208 13.73 16.63 -12.75
CA SER A 208 12.87 16.45 -11.56
C SER A 208 13.64 15.78 -10.43
N SER A 209 13.36 16.16 -9.20
CA SER A 209 13.82 15.49 -7.99
C SER A 209 12.65 15.18 -7.07
N GLY A 210 12.92 14.41 -6.02
CA GLY A 210 11.92 13.96 -5.06
C GLY A 210 11.37 12.59 -5.44
N ILE A 211 11.73 11.61 -4.61
CA ILE A 211 11.29 10.23 -4.78
C ILE A 211 9.83 10.15 -4.34
N ARG A 212 9.04 9.58 -5.20
CA ARG A 212 7.64 9.28 -4.96
C ARG A 212 7.50 7.77 -4.80
N PRO A 213 6.31 7.16 -4.88
CA PRO A 213 6.24 5.73 -4.69
C PRO A 213 7.32 4.99 -5.46
N PHE A 214 7.96 4.08 -4.79
CA PHE A 214 8.98 3.20 -5.37
C PHE A 214 8.72 1.77 -4.95
N THR A 215 9.33 0.82 -5.65
CA THR A 215 9.32 -0.59 -5.29
C THR A 215 10.69 -1.21 -5.57
N ILE A 216 10.95 -2.34 -4.94
CA ILE A 216 12.19 -3.12 -5.09
C ILE A 216 11.80 -4.50 -5.59
N ASP A 217 12.62 -5.14 -6.43
CA ASP A 217 12.36 -6.50 -6.86
C ASP A 217 12.61 -7.53 -5.74
N ALA A 218 12.09 -8.75 -5.94
CA ALA A 218 12.17 -9.82 -4.94
C ALA A 218 13.59 -10.39 -4.74
N GLN A 219 14.58 -9.91 -5.47
CA GLN A 219 15.99 -10.26 -5.33
C GLN A 219 16.83 -9.15 -4.69
N ASP A 220 16.22 -8.03 -4.27
CA ASP A 220 16.87 -6.82 -3.80
C ASP A 220 17.94 -6.29 -4.80
N ARG A 221 17.69 -6.48 -6.09
CA ARG A 221 18.64 -6.15 -7.15
C ARG A 221 18.31 -4.88 -7.88
N PHE A 222 17.04 -4.63 -8.14
CA PHE A 222 16.58 -3.46 -8.88
C PHE A 222 15.59 -2.64 -8.06
N ALA A 223 15.81 -1.32 -8.04
CA ALA A 223 14.87 -0.35 -7.51
C ALA A 223 14.17 0.38 -8.67
N PHE A 224 12.84 0.47 -8.59
CA PHE A 224 11.99 1.18 -9.54
C PHE A 224 11.40 2.40 -8.85
N THR A 225 11.79 3.60 -9.28
CA THR A 225 11.46 4.84 -8.60
C THR A 225 10.70 5.80 -9.49
N THR A 226 9.60 6.36 -9.00
CA THR A 226 8.92 7.49 -9.64
C THR A 226 9.40 8.81 -9.05
N SER A 227 9.21 9.92 -9.77
CA SER A 227 9.67 11.24 -9.35
C SER A 227 8.57 12.30 -9.45
N THR A 228 8.73 13.39 -8.68
CA THR A 228 7.69 14.40 -8.44
C THR A 228 7.07 14.98 -9.72
N ARG A 229 7.84 15.21 -10.78
CA ARG A 229 7.35 15.89 -12.01
C ARG A 229 7.58 15.07 -13.28
N TYR A 230 7.89 13.79 -13.16
CA TYR A 230 8.21 12.93 -14.28
C TYR A 230 7.10 11.91 -14.52
N LEU A 231 6.63 11.80 -15.76
CA LEU A 231 5.71 10.74 -16.19
C LEU A 231 6.54 9.55 -16.66
N GLY A 232 6.65 8.57 -15.80
CA GLY A 232 7.51 7.40 -15.96
C GLY A 232 8.26 7.05 -14.68
N PHE A 233 9.35 6.33 -14.81
CA PHE A 233 10.15 5.85 -13.68
C PHE A 233 11.62 5.70 -14.05
N GLN A 234 12.46 5.48 -13.03
CA GLN A 234 13.87 5.10 -13.21
C GLN A 234 14.11 3.72 -12.63
N VAL A 235 15.03 2.99 -13.26
CA VAL A 235 15.53 1.71 -12.77
C VAL A 235 16.95 1.92 -12.28
N SER A 236 17.22 1.53 -11.05
CA SER A 236 18.57 1.55 -10.47
C SER A 236 19.01 0.15 -10.08
N ASP A 237 20.27 -0.13 -10.25
CA ASP A 237 20.93 -1.31 -9.70
C ASP A 237 21.27 -1.04 -8.24
N VAL A 238 20.76 -1.86 -7.33
CA VAL A 238 20.90 -1.67 -5.88
C VAL A 238 22.36 -1.85 -5.45
N GLN A 239 23.05 -2.85 -6.00
CA GLN A 239 24.41 -3.18 -5.62
C GLN A 239 25.42 -2.06 -5.96
N THR A 240 25.27 -1.46 -7.14
CA THR A 240 26.19 -0.42 -7.63
C THR A 240 25.71 1.00 -7.33
N GLY A 241 24.45 1.16 -6.96
CA GLY A 241 23.81 2.48 -6.77
C GLY A 241 23.56 3.25 -8.06
N ARG A 242 23.84 2.67 -9.24
CA ARG A 242 23.75 3.35 -10.53
C ARG A 242 22.35 3.34 -11.10
N VAL A 243 21.92 4.45 -11.70
CA VAL A 243 20.73 4.48 -12.54
C VAL A 243 21.06 3.77 -13.86
N LEU A 244 20.34 2.70 -14.15
CA LEU A 244 20.47 1.94 -15.40
C LEU A 244 19.62 2.54 -16.51
N TYR A 245 18.39 2.89 -16.19
CA TYR A 245 17.42 3.40 -17.17
C TYR A 245 16.56 4.52 -16.62
N THR A 246 16.27 5.49 -17.48
CA THR A 246 15.20 6.47 -17.30
C THR A 246 14.13 6.15 -18.36
N VAL A 247 12.95 5.76 -17.90
CA VAL A 247 11.89 5.19 -18.72
C VAL A 247 10.68 6.12 -18.72
N PRO A 248 10.45 6.90 -19.81
CA PRO A 248 9.23 7.68 -19.96
C PRO A 248 8.04 6.76 -20.29
N VAL A 249 6.82 7.25 -20.12
CA VAL A 249 5.62 6.62 -20.68
C VAL A 249 5.50 7.09 -22.15
N PRO A 250 5.77 6.22 -23.14
CA PRO A 250 5.79 6.63 -24.53
C PRO A 250 4.38 6.94 -25.05
N GLY A 251 4.25 8.00 -25.86
CA GLY A 251 2.96 8.43 -26.43
C GLY A 251 2.05 9.22 -25.50
N PHE A 252 2.49 9.49 -24.26
CA PHE A 252 1.73 10.24 -23.26
C PHE A 252 2.51 11.44 -22.75
N ASN A 253 1.79 12.52 -22.43
CA ASN A 253 2.37 13.76 -21.97
C ASN A 253 1.70 14.24 -20.69
N VAL A 254 2.42 15.05 -19.92
CA VAL A 254 1.87 15.78 -18.79
C VAL A 254 1.35 17.14 -19.29
N PRO A 255 0.04 17.39 -19.25
CA PRO A 255 -0.50 18.70 -19.61
C PRO A 255 0.10 19.80 -18.74
N SER A 256 0.37 20.98 -19.34
CA SER A 256 0.95 22.13 -18.63
C SER A 256 0.09 22.62 -17.45
N THR A 257 -1.21 22.29 -17.46
CA THR A 257 -2.17 22.61 -16.40
C THR A 257 -2.16 21.59 -15.24
N PHE A 258 -1.53 20.43 -15.41
CA PHE A 258 -1.49 19.42 -14.36
C PHE A 258 -0.58 19.86 -13.19
N ARG A 259 -1.07 19.77 -11.97
CA ARG A 259 -0.37 20.23 -10.74
C ARG A 259 -0.12 19.11 -9.73
N GLY A 260 -0.20 17.88 -10.15
CA GLY A 260 0.04 16.70 -9.28
C GLY A 260 1.39 16.04 -9.55
N ILE A 261 1.54 14.85 -9.01
CA ILE A 261 2.62 13.91 -9.30
C ILE A 261 2.13 13.01 -10.42
N PRO A 262 2.76 13.01 -11.62
CA PRO A 262 2.26 12.27 -12.76
C PRO A 262 2.19 10.77 -12.52
N SER A 263 3.28 10.13 -12.09
CA SER A 263 3.35 8.71 -11.78
C SER A 263 3.32 8.48 -10.27
N HIS A 264 2.13 8.67 -9.65
CA HIS A 264 1.96 8.51 -8.19
C HIS A 264 1.50 7.10 -7.80
N GLY A 265 1.93 6.10 -8.53
CA GLY A 265 1.68 4.70 -8.24
C GLY A 265 2.59 3.82 -9.09
N ILE A 266 3.16 2.81 -8.47
CA ILE A 266 4.01 1.81 -9.10
C ILE A 266 3.80 0.50 -8.37
N ALA A 267 3.75 -0.63 -9.08
CA ALA A 267 3.62 -1.95 -8.48
C ALA A 267 4.28 -3.01 -9.34
N LEU A 268 4.99 -3.93 -8.71
CA LEU A 268 5.53 -5.13 -9.36
C LEU A 268 4.46 -6.22 -9.46
N SER A 269 4.52 -6.98 -10.54
CA SER A 269 3.80 -8.27 -10.59
C SER A 269 4.52 -9.30 -9.71
N PRO A 270 3.78 -10.25 -9.09
CA PRO A 270 4.38 -11.26 -8.21
C PRO A 270 5.39 -12.18 -8.93
N ASP A 271 5.25 -12.38 -10.23
CA ASP A 271 6.20 -13.14 -11.06
C ASP A 271 7.45 -12.34 -11.46
N GLN A 272 7.55 -11.08 -11.02
CA GLN A 272 8.68 -10.17 -11.27
C GLN A 272 8.96 -9.90 -12.75
N ARG A 273 7.96 -10.09 -13.63
CA ARG A 273 8.10 -9.89 -15.08
C ARG A 273 7.55 -8.57 -15.57
N TYR A 274 6.64 -7.97 -14.78
CA TYR A 274 5.91 -6.77 -15.16
C TYR A 274 5.94 -5.72 -14.06
N LEU A 275 5.93 -4.47 -14.50
CA LEU A 275 5.82 -3.30 -13.64
C LEU A 275 4.63 -2.47 -14.11
N TRP A 276 3.73 -2.17 -13.19
CA TRP A 276 2.58 -1.32 -13.42
C TRP A 276 2.86 0.10 -12.94
N VAL A 277 2.58 1.09 -13.79
CA VAL A 277 2.87 2.51 -13.51
C VAL A 277 1.62 3.35 -13.72
N ALA A 278 1.29 4.18 -12.73
CA ALA A 278 0.15 5.08 -12.80
C ALA A 278 0.47 6.29 -13.70
N ASP A 279 -0.49 6.66 -14.53
CA ASP A 279 -0.53 7.90 -15.31
C ASP A 279 -1.74 8.73 -14.88
N ARG A 280 -1.54 9.59 -13.89
CA ARG A 280 -2.62 10.40 -13.32
C ARG A 280 -3.19 11.43 -14.29
N PRO A 281 -2.35 12.20 -15.03
CA PRO A 281 -2.85 13.19 -15.96
C PRO A 281 -3.71 12.60 -17.08
N ASN A 282 -3.37 11.39 -17.56
CA ASN A 282 -4.08 10.74 -18.67
C ASN A 282 -5.11 9.69 -18.19
N ARG A 283 -5.28 9.52 -16.88
CA ARG A 283 -6.20 8.54 -16.27
C ARG A 283 -5.99 7.14 -16.84
N ALA A 284 -4.76 6.67 -16.76
CA ALA A 284 -4.36 5.37 -17.26
C ALA A 284 -3.38 4.67 -16.30
N VAL A 285 -3.28 3.37 -16.47
CA VAL A 285 -2.22 2.55 -15.88
C VAL A 285 -1.49 1.86 -17.03
N HIS A 286 -0.16 1.91 -17.01
CA HIS A 286 0.67 1.31 -18.04
C HIS A 286 1.40 0.09 -17.49
N GLU A 287 1.43 -0.96 -18.30
CA GLU A 287 2.19 -2.18 -18.03
C GLU A 287 3.50 -2.17 -18.80
N PHE A 288 4.60 -2.41 -18.10
CA PHE A 288 5.93 -2.51 -18.68
C PHE A 288 6.49 -3.90 -18.46
N SER A 289 7.03 -4.51 -19.50
CA SER A 289 7.87 -5.71 -19.37
C SER A 289 9.24 -5.30 -18.83
N ILE A 290 9.67 -5.96 -17.75
CA ILE A 290 10.99 -5.73 -17.12
C ILE A 290 11.92 -6.95 -17.26
N SER A 291 11.49 -8.00 -17.97
CA SER A 291 12.24 -9.25 -18.14
C SER A 291 13.58 -9.10 -18.89
N GLY A 292 13.81 -7.94 -19.51
CA GLY A 292 15.06 -7.63 -20.19
C GLY A 292 16.20 -7.11 -19.30
N LEU A 293 15.90 -6.75 -18.04
CA LEU A 293 16.90 -6.20 -17.12
C LEU A 293 18.02 -7.20 -16.79
N PRO A 294 19.24 -6.73 -16.60
CA PRO A 294 19.71 -5.34 -16.73
C PRO A 294 20.09 -4.92 -18.14
N HIS A 295 20.02 -5.81 -19.15
CA HIS A 295 20.61 -5.62 -20.47
C HIS A 295 19.72 -4.83 -21.44
N ARG A 296 18.42 -4.76 -21.18
CA ARG A 296 17.45 -4.01 -21.99
C ARG A 296 16.53 -3.18 -21.10
N ALA A 297 16.24 -1.96 -21.55
CA ALA A 297 15.30 -1.09 -20.87
C ALA A 297 13.90 -1.72 -20.79
N PRO A 298 13.13 -1.45 -19.73
CA PRO A 298 11.71 -1.78 -19.68
C PRO A 298 10.94 -1.25 -20.88
N ALA A 299 10.06 -2.06 -21.44
CA ALA A 299 9.24 -1.71 -22.59
C ALA A 299 7.76 -1.70 -22.22
N MET A 300 7.04 -0.62 -22.54
CA MET A 300 5.59 -0.54 -22.35
C MET A 300 4.91 -1.54 -23.29
N ILE A 301 4.04 -2.39 -22.74
CA ILE A 301 3.34 -3.43 -23.47
C ILE A 301 1.83 -3.28 -23.48
N ALA A 302 1.28 -2.48 -22.53
CA ALA A 302 -0.15 -2.22 -22.49
C ALA A 302 -0.47 -0.89 -21.80
N THR A 303 -1.65 -0.38 -22.10
CA THR A 303 -2.29 0.76 -21.43
C THR A 303 -3.72 0.38 -21.08
N VAL A 304 -4.12 0.63 -19.83
CA VAL A 304 -5.49 0.44 -19.35
C VAL A 304 -6.02 1.79 -18.89
N HIS A 305 -7.05 2.29 -19.58
CA HIS A 305 -7.73 3.53 -19.16
C HIS A 305 -8.63 3.25 -17.96
N ILE A 306 -8.64 4.18 -17.00
CA ILE A 306 -9.45 4.09 -15.80
C ILE A 306 -10.57 5.14 -15.79
N SER A 307 -11.69 4.79 -15.17
CA SER A 307 -12.85 5.68 -15.05
C SER A 307 -12.74 6.64 -13.85
N GLY A 308 -11.84 6.39 -12.93
CA GLY A 308 -11.66 7.19 -11.72
C GLY A 308 -11.11 8.59 -11.99
N ARG A 309 -11.49 9.53 -11.14
CA ARG A 309 -11.05 10.94 -11.24
C ARG A 309 -9.61 11.12 -10.78
N HIS A 310 -9.23 10.36 -9.77
CA HIS A 310 -7.91 10.34 -9.19
C HIS A 310 -7.30 8.95 -9.38
N LEU A 311 -5.99 8.89 -9.39
CA LEU A 311 -5.24 7.64 -9.41
C LEU A 311 -4.09 7.80 -8.42
N GLY A 312 -4.04 6.91 -7.47
CA GLY A 312 -3.01 6.88 -6.44
C GLY A 312 -2.10 5.68 -6.57
N TRP A 313 -1.85 5.03 -5.46
CA TRP A 313 -1.00 3.86 -5.40
C TRP A 313 -1.64 2.67 -6.11
N LEU A 314 -0.78 1.79 -6.60
CA LEU A 314 -1.16 0.54 -7.22
C LEU A 314 -0.78 -0.62 -6.29
N ASN A 315 -1.58 -1.68 -6.31
CA ASN A 315 -1.26 -2.92 -5.61
C ASN A 315 -1.68 -4.12 -6.48
N THR A 316 -0.87 -5.18 -6.49
CA THR A 316 -1.20 -6.42 -7.19
C THR A 316 -1.71 -7.47 -6.22
N SER A 317 -2.69 -8.26 -6.65
CA SER A 317 -3.05 -9.47 -5.90
C SER A 317 -1.88 -10.47 -5.90
N ARG A 318 -1.79 -11.30 -4.86
CA ARG A 318 -0.69 -12.25 -4.66
C ARG A 318 -0.53 -13.27 -5.81
N ASP A 319 -1.61 -13.60 -6.50
CA ASP A 319 -1.56 -14.45 -7.70
C ASP A 319 -1.30 -13.66 -9.00
N GLY A 320 -1.12 -12.34 -8.92
CA GLY A 320 -0.90 -11.48 -10.06
C GLY A 320 -2.12 -11.27 -10.95
N ARG A 321 -3.28 -11.85 -10.61
CA ARG A 321 -4.48 -11.78 -11.45
C ARG A 321 -5.12 -10.41 -11.48
N TYR A 322 -5.06 -9.67 -10.38
CA TYR A 322 -5.70 -8.37 -10.26
C TYR A 322 -4.70 -7.29 -9.91
N LEU A 323 -4.93 -6.09 -10.47
CA LEU A 323 -4.30 -4.84 -10.08
C LEU A 323 -5.36 -3.92 -9.50
N PHE A 324 -5.14 -3.46 -8.28
CA PHE A 324 -6.00 -2.52 -7.57
C PHE A 324 -5.48 -1.10 -7.79
N ALA A 325 -6.28 -0.27 -8.44
CA ALA A 325 -5.95 1.13 -8.71
C ALA A 325 -6.56 2.03 -7.62
N GLY A 326 -5.77 2.35 -6.62
CA GLY A 326 -6.16 3.17 -5.49
C GLY A 326 -6.53 4.60 -5.90
N ASP A 327 -7.39 5.26 -5.13
CA ASP A 327 -8.10 6.51 -5.40
C ASP A 327 -9.09 6.43 -6.58
N ALA A 328 -8.84 5.58 -7.58
CA ALA A 328 -9.72 5.40 -8.73
C ALA A 328 -10.83 4.38 -8.48
N GLY A 329 -10.56 3.40 -7.63
CA GLY A 329 -11.49 2.32 -7.32
C GLY A 329 -11.53 1.18 -8.33
N ASN A 330 -10.79 1.26 -9.44
CA ASN A 330 -10.78 0.22 -10.47
C ASN A 330 -10.00 -1.01 -10.02
N VAL A 331 -10.55 -2.18 -10.24
CA VAL A 331 -9.85 -3.46 -10.19
C VAL A 331 -9.68 -3.95 -11.62
N ILE A 332 -8.44 -4.12 -12.01
CA ILE A 332 -8.05 -4.48 -13.37
C ILE A 332 -7.64 -5.96 -13.37
N ASP A 333 -8.21 -6.74 -14.27
CA ASP A 333 -7.73 -8.07 -14.60
C ASP A 333 -6.46 -7.92 -15.45
N THR A 334 -5.33 -8.40 -14.96
CA THR A 334 -4.02 -8.21 -15.60
C THR A 334 -3.86 -9.02 -16.88
N GLN A 335 -4.58 -10.13 -17.05
CA GLN A 335 -4.54 -10.95 -18.25
C GLN A 335 -5.34 -10.31 -19.40
N THR A 336 -6.56 -9.86 -19.10
CA THR A 336 -7.42 -9.22 -20.10
C THR A 336 -7.15 -7.74 -20.26
N ARG A 337 -6.44 -7.13 -19.30
CA ARG A 337 -6.14 -5.68 -19.26
C ARG A 337 -7.40 -4.82 -19.27
N THR A 338 -8.42 -5.29 -18.57
CA THR A 338 -9.71 -4.61 -18.48
C THR A 338 -10.14 -4.39 -17.04
N THR A 339 -10.87 -3.32 -16.76
CA THR A 339 -11.50 -3.11 -15.46
C THR A 339 -12.67 -4.10 -15.31
N VAL A 340 -12.59 -4.96 -14.29
CA VAL A 340 -13.62 -5.99 -14.02
C VAL A 340 -14.63 -5.59 -12.96
N VAL A 341 -14.24 -4.68 -12.06
CA VAL A 341 -15.15 -4.11 -11.05
C VAL A 341 -14.59 -2.78 -10.53
N ARG A 342 -15.47 -1.99 -9.94
CA ARG A 342 -15.11 -0.79 -9.20
C ARG A 342 -15.48 -0.96 -7.74
N ILE A 343 -14.49 -0.87 -6.84
CA ILE A 343 -14.65 -1.02 -5.39
C ILE A 343 -14.86 0.37 -4.78
N GLY A 344 -16.04 0.60 -4.18
CA GLY A 344 -16.38 1.91 -3.61
C GLY A 344 -15.46 2.36 -2.46
N ALA A 345 -14.98 1.43 -1.64
CA ALA A 345 -14.05 1.78 -0.56
C ALA A 345 -12.66 2.20 -1.07
N LEU A 346 -12.30 1.82 -2.29
CA LEU A 346 -11.03 2.18 -2.94
C LEU A 346 -11.13 3.52 -3.69
N VAL A 347 -12.32 4.09 -3.84
CA VAL A 347 -12.50 5.46 -4.35
C VAL A 347 -12.07 6.44 -3.26
N ASP A 348 -11.17 7.36 -3.62
CA ASP A 348 -10.53 8.30 -2.69
C ASP A 348 -9.76 7.64 -1.53
N SER A 349 -9.43 6.34 -1.69
CA SER A 349 -8.48 5.62 -0.85
C SER A 349 -7.47 4.86 -1.71
N ARG A 350 -6.18 5.01 -1.38
CA ARG A 350 -5.08 4.37 -2.09
C ARG A 350 -4.40 3.27 -1.29
N TYR A 351 -4.82 3.07 -0.06
CA TYR A 351 -4.14 2.21 0.89
C TYR A 351 -4.91 0.91 1.05
N ASN A 352 -4.44 -0.10 0.32
CA ASN A 352 -5.05 -1.43 0.29
C ASN A 352 -3.96 -2.50 0.21
N ILE A 353 -4.25 -3.66 0.80
CA ILE A 353 -3.37 -4.83 0.79
C ILE A 353 -4.17 -6.12 0.82
N GLU A 354 -3.63 -7.15 0.18
CA GLU A 354 -4.16 -8.51 0.27
C GLU A 354 -3.65 -9.22 1.54
N ILE A 355 -4.58 -9.89 2.23
CA ILE A 355 -4.31 -10.79 3.35
C ILE A 355 -5.03 -12.12 3.11
N ASP A 356 -4.28 -13.20 3.17
CA ASP A 356 -4.78 -14.54 2.90
C ASP A 356 -4.97 -15.35 4.18
N TRP A 357 -6.01 -16.17 4.19
CA TRP A 357 -6.40 -16.99 5.33
C TRP A 357 -6.50 -18.47 4.96
N ALA A 358 -5.85 -19.32 5.73
CA ALA A 358 -6.03 -20.77 5.71
C ALA A 358 -6.85 -21.17 6.95
N GLY A 359 -8.16 -21.35 6.75
CA GLY A 359 -9.10 -21.51 7.86
C GLY A 359 -9.09 -20.27 8.78
N PRO A 360 -8.88 -20.44 10.10
CA PRO A 360 -8.86 -19.32 11.05
C PRO A 360 -7.50 -18.57 11.11
N ARG A 361 -6.50 -18.99 10.36
CA ARG A 361 -5.14 -18.47 10.45
C ARG A 361 -4.80 -17.56 9.27
N VAL A 362 -4.24 -16.39 9.53
CA VAL A 362 -3.54 -15.58 8.52
C VAL A 362 -2.32 -16.35 8.05
N CYS A 363 -2.24 -16.63 6.77
CA CYS A 363 -1.16 -17.44 6.19
C CYS A 363 -0.25 -16.67 5.24
N ALA A 364 -0.72 -15.53 4.72
CA ALA A 364 0.08 -14.59 3.96
C ALA A 364 -0.47 -13.17 4.12
N ALA A 365 0.39 -12.16 4.04
CA ALA A 365 0.01 -10.75 4.02
C ALA A 365 1.11 -9.95 3.34
N TYR A 366 0.72 -8.90 2.60
CA TYR A 366 1.68 -7.91 2.16
C TYR A 366 2.06 -6.99 3.33
N PRO A 367 3.35 -6.73 3.55
CA PRO A 367 3.81 -5.80 4.59
C PRO A 367 3.54 -4.34 4.21
N ARG A 368 3.43 -4.07 2.90
CA ARG A 368 2.99 -2.80 2.30
C ARG A 368 2.48 -3.03 0.88
N ALA A 369 1.79 -2.05 0.34
CA ALA A 369 1.38 -2.04 -1.07
C ALA A 369 2.58 -1.92 -2.02
N SER A 370 2.41 -2.32 -3.28
CA SER A 370 3.34 -2.11 -4.40
C SER A 370 4.55 -3.05 -4.49
N LEU A 371 4.84 -3.89 -3.51
CA LEU A 371 6.04 -4.74 -3.52
C LEU A 371 5.98 -5.87 -4.55
N GLY A 372 4.84 -6.51 -4.75
CA GLY A 372 4.73 -7.69 -5.62
C GLY A 372 5.38 -8.96 -5.07
N TYR A 373 5.79 -8.97 -3.81
CA TYR A 373 6.30 -10.17 -3.11
C TYR A 373 5.97 -10.09 -1.62
N LEU A 374 6.05 -11.24 -0.95
CA LEU A 374 5.88 -11.35 0.50
C LEU A 374 7.25 -11.37 1.18
N HIS A 375 7.40 -10.69 2.31
CA HIS A 375 8.63 -10.73 3.10
C HIS A 375 8.91 -12.10 3.72
N VAL A 376 7.88 -12.89 3.97
CA VAL A 376 8.00 -14.25 4.53
C VAL A 376 7.39 -15.22 3.55
N ALA A 377 7.97 -16.40 3.44
CA ALA A 377 7.37 -17.47 2.64
C ALA A 377 5.91 -17.68 3.07
N SER A 378 5.01 -17.72 2.10
CA SER A 378 3.59 -17.95 2.36
C SER A 378 3.40 -19.25 3.12
N GLN A 379 2.73 -19.18 4.26
CA GLN A 379 2.31 -20.36 5.02
C GLN A 379 1.00 -20.94 4.48
N CYS A 380 0.52 -20.47 3.35
CA CYS A 380 -0.71 -20.93 2.71
C CYS A 380 -0.55 -22.23 1.90
N GLY A 381 0.66 -22.75 1.74
CA GLY A 381 0.94 -24.08 1.21
C GLY A 381 1.13 -24.18 -0.31
N ALA A 382 0.75 -23.26 -1.14
CA ALA A 382 1.03 -23.31 -2.58
C ALA A 382 1.93 -22.15 -3.01
N PRO A 383 2.96 -22.35 -3.85
CA PRO A 383 3.68 -21.24 -4.44
C PRO A 383 2.73 -20.47 -5.36
N VAL A 384 2.89 -19.17 -5.38
CA VAL A 384 2.29 -18.31 -6.41
C VAL A 384 2.94 -18.73 -7.73
N ARG A 385 2.15 -19.20 -8.70
CA ARG A 385 2.63 -19.55 -10.05
C ARG A 385 2.67 -18.31 -10.93
#